data_c2f8be9d582d011c2f1c142e1d5e61ce
#
_entry.id   c2f8be9d582d011c2f1c142e1d5e61ce
#
_cell.length_a   1.000
_cell.length_b   1.000
_cell.length_c   1.000
_cell.angle_alpha   90.00
_cell.angle_beta   90.00
_cell.angle_gamma   90.00
#
_symmetry.space_group_name_H-M   'P 1'
#
loop_
_entity.id
_entity.type
_entity.pdbx_description
1 polymer ?
#
loop_
_entity_poly.entity_id
_entity_poly.type
_entity_poly.pdbx_seq_one_letter_code
_entity_poly.pdbx_strand_id
1 'polypeptide(L)'
;PMRSSAASDVYKRQKEFIMQKKEAKLQQAALTEKLWTTEELMAMGEGIYQKNCVACHQVNGQGLAPVFPALAGSDIVMNDKARQIEILMEGVQGAAMQSYAEQLTEVEIAAVITYTRKSWNNDPTGNAEIVAPKEILDYKTNKL
;
A
#
# COMPACT_ATOMS: atom_id res chain seq x y z
N PRO A 1 -25.54 23.40 38.83
CA PRO A 1 -24.25 22.74 38.97
C PRO A 1 -23.98 21.60 37.98
N MET A 2 -24.98 21.10 37.24
CA MET A 2 -24.83 19.97 36.31
C MET A 2 -24.33 20.29 34.90
N ARG A 3 -24.08 21.57 34.59
CA ARG A 3 -23.61 21.96 33.23
C ARG A 3 -22.08 21.86 33.06
N SER A 4 -21.32 21.65 34.13
CA SER A 4 -19.86 21.54 34.09
C SER A 4 -19.35 20.14 33.61
N SER A 5 -20.11 19.06 33.83
CA SER A 5 -19.67 17.69 33.50
C SER A 5 -19.71 17.40 31.99
N ALA A 6 -20.76 17.80 31.28
CA ALA A 6 -20.91 17.51 29.84
C ALA A 6 -19.85 18.21 28.99
N ALA A 7 -19.55 19.48 29.29
CA ALA A 7 -18.50 20.22 28.61
C ALA A 7 -17.11 19.63 28.90
N SER A 8 -16.86 19.19 30.13
CA SER A 8 -15.64 18.49 30.52
C SER A 8 -15.47 17.15 29.80
N ASP A 9 -16.56 16.40 29.61
CA ASP A 9 -16.53 15.09 28.93
C ASP A 9 -16.30 15.25 27.43
N VAL A 10 -16.90 16.26 26.81
CA VAL A 10 -16.62 16.59 25.39
C VAL A 10 -15.16 16.96 25.20
N TYR A 11 -14.61 17.80 26.07
CA TYR A 11 -13.19 18.20 26.01
C TYR A 11 -12.26 17.01 26.20
N LYS A 12 -12.53 16.12 27.13
CA LYS A 12 -11.74 14.89 27.36
C LYS A 12 -11.75 14.01 26.11
N ARG A 13 -12.92 13.75 25.52
CA ARG A 13 -13.03 12.94 24.28
C ARG A 13 -12.26 13.56 23.11
N GLN A 14 -12.34 14.87 22.95
CA GLN A 14 -11.56 15.57 21.91
C GLN A 14 -10.07 15.42 22.12
N LYS A 15 -9.60 15.57 23.36
CA LYS A 15 -8.19 15.40 23.72
C LYS A 15 -7.71 13.97 23.45
N GLU A 16 -8.47 12.98 23.89
CA GLU A 16 -8.18 11.57 23.63
C GLU A 16 -8.11 11.25 22.14
N PHE A 17 -9.07 11.75 21.35
CA PHE A 17 -9.08 11.59 19.90
C PHE A 17 -7.85 12.21 19.21
N ILE A 18 -7.46 13.41 19.64
CA ILE A 18 -6.25 14.07 19.12
C ILE A 18 -4.99 13.28 19.49
N MET A 19 -4.91 12.77 20.72
CA MET A 19 -3.79 11.95 21.17
C MET A 19 -3.70 10.63 20.39
N GLN A 20 -4.82 9.93 20.19
CA GLN A 20 -4.87 8.71 19.41
C GLN A 20 -4.43 8.93 17.95
N LYS A 21 -4.87 10.03 17.31
CA LYS A 21 -4.40 10.41 15.97
C LYS A 21 -2.90 10.69 15.92
N LYS A 22 -2.37 11.36 16.95
CA LYS A 22 -0.93 11.63 17.04
C LYS A 22 -0.12 10.35 17.20
N GLU A 23 -0.56 9.44 18.08
CA GLU A 23 0.06 8.13 18.26
C GLU A 23 0.03 7.29 16.99
N ALA A 24 -1.11 7.19 16.32
CA ALA A 24 -1.25 6.47 15.07
C ALA A 24 -0.31 7.02 13.99
N LYS A 25 -0.17 8.35 13.90
CA LYS A 25 0.77 9.00 12.96
C LYS A 25 2.23 8.68 13.29
N LEU A 26 2.60 8.66 14.57
CA LEU A 26 3.95 8.30 15.01
C LEU A 26 4.26 6.82 14.73
N GLN A 27 3.31 5.92 14.97
CA GLN A 27 3.44 4.51 14.64
C GLN A 27 3.60 4.29 13.14
N GLN A 28 2.79 4.96 12.32
CA GLN A 28 2.91 4.88 10.86
C GLN A 28 4.28 5.38 10.38
N ALA A 29 4.77 6.49 10.91
CA ALA A 29 6.11 6.99 10.59
C ALA A 29 7.21 6.00 10.96
N ALA A 30 7.11 5.38 12.14
CA ALA A 30 8.07 4.36 12.58
C ALA A 30 8.04 3.12 11.68
N LEU A 31 6.86 2.70 11.22
CA LEU A 31 6.73 1.57 10.30
C LEU A 31 7.31 1.89 8.92
N THR A 32 7.19 3.14 8.47
CA THR A 32 7.75 3.59 7.18
C THR A 32 9.28 3.62 7.21
N GLU A 33 9.89 3.95 8.34
CA GLU A 33 11.35 3.98 8.53
C GLU A 33 11.94 2.61 8.91
N LYS A 34 11.11 1.63 9.27
CA LYS A 34 11.57 0.28 9.60
C LYS A 34 12.24 -0.37 8.38
N LEU A 35 13.34 -1.07 8.62
CA LEU A 35 13.92 -1.98 7.64
C LEU A 35 13.09 -3.27 7.60
N TRP A 36 12.37 -3.46 6.52
CA TRP A 36 11.53 -4.63 6.29
C TRP A 36 12.31 -5.73 5.58
N THR A 37 12.12 -6.96 5.99
CA THR A 37 12.63 -8.11 5.24
C THR A 37 11.73 -8.45 4.06
N THR A 38 12.27 -9.17 3.09
CA THR A 38 11.50 -9.67 1.94
C THR A 38 10.33 -10.54 2.40
N GLU A 39 10.55 -11.42 3.38
CA GLU A 39 9.55 -12.33 3.91
C GLU A 39 8.40 -11.59 4.59
N GLU A 40 8.70 -10.56 5.37
CA GLU A 40 7.68 -9.72 6.01
C GLU A 40 6.80 -9.00 4.97
N LEU A 41 7.43 -8.40 3.93
CA LEU A 41 6.70 -7.72 2.86
C LEU A 41 5.91 -8.69 2.00
N MET A 42 6.44 -9.87 1.72
CA MET A 42 5.73 -10.91 0.95
C MET A 42 4.49 -11.39 1.69
N ALA A 43 4.61 -11.72 2.98
CA ALA A 43 3.47 -12.19 3.78
C ALA A 43 2.36 -11.13 3.90
N MET A 44 2.74 -9.88 4.13
CA MET A 44 1.80 -8.76 4.18
C MET A 44 1.17 -8.50 2.79
N GLY A 45 2.01 -8.46 1.75
CA GLY A 45 1.60 -8.19 0.38
C GLY A 45 0.62 -9.22 -0.17
N GLU A 46 0.80 -10.49 0.18
CA GLU A 46 -0.16 -11.55 -0.16
C GLU A 46 -1.53 -11.24 0.42
N GLY A 47 -1.61 -10.91 1.70
CA GLY A 47 -2.88 -10.55 2.35
C GLY A 47 -3.56 -9.33 1.73
N ILE A 48 -2.78 -8.30 1.38
CA ILE A 48 -3.28 -7.10 0.70
C ILE A 48 -3.77 -7.46 -0.71
N TYR A 49 -3.02 -8.27 -1.45
CA TYR A 49 -3.38 -8.70 -2.80
C TYR A 49 -4.70 -9.48 -2.81
N GLN A 50 -4.85 -10.45 -1.92
CA GLN A 50 -6.06 -11.26 -1.78
C GLN A 50 -7.29 -10.40 -1.52
N LYS A 51 -7.13 -9.35 -0.73
CA LYS A 51 -8.24 -8.49 -0.31
C LYS A 51 -8.62 -7.45 -1.35
N ASN A 52 -7.66 -6.90 -2.08
CA ASN A 52 -7.87 -5.69 -2.89
C ASN A 52 -7.66 -5.90 -4.42
N CYS A 53 -6.94 -6.93 -4.83
CA CYS A 53 -6.45 -7.04 -6.20
C CYS A 53 -7.00 -8.27 -6.96
N VAL A 54 -7.27 -9.35 -6.25
CA VAL A 54 -7.68 -10.65 -6.83
C VAL A 54 -8.94 -10.55 -7.68
N ALA A 55 -9.89 -9.69 -7.32
CA ALA A 55 -11.15 -9.56 -8.07
C ALA A 55 -10.92 -9.19 -9.55
N CYS A 56 -9.89 -8.41 -9.84
CA CYS A 56 -9.53 -7.97 -11.19
C CYS A 56 -8.35 -8.76 -11.77
N HIS A 57 -7.30 -8.94 -10.97
CA HIS A 57 -6.05 -9.54 -11.45
C HIS A 57 -5.93 -11.04 -11.26
N GLN A 58 -6.92 -11.68 -10.63
CA GLN A 58 -7.00 -13.11 -10.33
C GLN A 58 -5.92 -13.60 -9.35
N VAL A 59 -6.15 -14.73 -8.70
CA VAL A 59 -5.22 -15.34 -7.74
C VAL A 59 -3.87 -15.67 -8.37
N ASN A 60 -3.88 -16.08 -9.62
CA ASN A 60 -2.69 -16.44 -10.39
C ASN A 60 -2.03 -15.25 -11.11
N GLY A 61 -2.52 -14.02 -10.91
CA GLY A 61 -2.00 -12.83 -11.56
C GLY A 61 -2.25 -12.73 -13.06
N GLN A 62 -3.08 -13.58 -13.65
CA GLN A 62 -3.32 -13.61 -15.11
C GLN A 62 -4.30 -12.54 -15.59
N GLY A 63 -5.02 -11.90 -14.66
CA GLY A 63 -6.03 -10.92 -15.03
C GLY A 63 -7.19 -11.52 -15.87
N LEU A 64 -7.93 -10.64 -16.51
CA LEU A 64 -9.01 -10.98 -17.44
C LEU A 64 -8.93 -10.03 -18.64
N ALA A 65 -8.16 -10.43 -19.65
CA ALA A 65 -8.02 -9.64 -20.87
C ALA A 65 -9.37 -9.46 -21.59
N PRO A 66 -9.62 -8.33 -22.25
CA PRO A 66 -8.73 -7.18 -22.40
C PRO A 66 -8.85 -6.14 -21.28
N VAL A 67 -9.78 -6.31 -20.32
CA VAL A 67 -10.14 -5.26 -19.35
C VAL A 67 -9.16 -5.20 -18.18
N PHE A 68 -8.78 -6.35 -17.65
CA PHE A 68 -7.87 -6.45 -16.50
C PHE A 68 -6.56 -7.11 -16.93
N PRO A 69 -5.46 -6.35 -16.98
CA PRO A 69 -4.19 -6.88 -17.46
C PRO A 69 -3.60 -7.92 -16.53
N ALA A 70 -2.82 -8.84 -17.11
CA ALA A 70 -2.00 -9.75 -16.33
C ALA A 70 -0.90 -9.01 -15.58
N LEU A 71 -0.64 -9.42 -14.35
CA LEU A 71 0.53 -9.04 -13.55
C LEU A 71 1.63 -10.09 -13.66
N ALA A 72 1.24 -11.36 -13.81
CA ALA A 72 2.16 -12.45 -14.10
C ALA A 72 2.79 -12.26 -15.49
N GLY A 73 4.10 -12.20 -15.56
CA GLY A 73 4.85 -11.96 -16.80
C GLY A 73 4.75 -10.51 -17.31
N SER A 74 4.21 -9.60 -16.55
CA SER A 74 4.11 -8.18 -16.94
C SER A 74 5.47 -7.50 -16.93
N ASP A 75 5.82 -6.84 -18.03
CA ASP A 75 7.06 -6.10 -18.14
C ASP A 75 7.15 -4.95 -17.10
N ILE A 76 6.04 -4.24 -16.87
CA ILE A 76 5.98 -3.21 -15.82
C ILE A 76 6.28 -3.82 -14.44
N VAL A 77 5.63 -4.94 -14.10
CA VAL A 77 5.80 -5.58 -12.80
C VAL A 77 7.23 -6.11 -12.62
N MET A 78 7.82 -6.66 -13.67
CA MET A 78 9.16 -7.25 -13.59
C MET A 78 10.27 -6.18 -13.64
N ASN A 79 10.13 -5.16 -14.47
CA ASN A 79 11.24 -4.31 -14.88
C ASN A 79 11.05 -2.82 -14.53
N ASP A 80 9.84 -2.35 -14.28
CA ASP A 80 9.57 -0.92 -14.02
C ASP A 80 8.91 -0.69 -12.66
N LYS A 81 9.73 -0.71 -11.61
CA LYS A 81 9.30 -0.46 -10.22
C LYS A 81 8.65 0.93 -10.07
N ALA A 82 9.23 1.95 -10.71
CA ALA A 82 8.75 3.32 -10.60
C ALA A 82 7.35 3.48 -11.20
N ARG A 83 7.12 2.89 -12.37
CA ARG A 83 5.81 2.88 -13.01
C ARG A 83 4.77 2.10 -12.21
N GLN A 84 5.17 1.01 -11.58
CA GLN A 84 4.28 0.24 -10.72
C GLN A 84 3.85 1.03 -9.47
N ILE A 85 4.78 1.77 -8.84
CA ILE A 85 4.47 2.69 -7.75
C ILE A 85 3.47 3.76 -8.23
N GLU A 86 3.75 4.40 -9.35
CA GLU A 86 2.87 5.43 -9.92
C GLU A 86 1.44 4.89 -10.16
N ILE A 87 1.30 3.70 -10.73
CA ILE A 87 -0.01 3.08 -10.98
C ILE A 87 -0.80 2.88 -9.68
N LEU A 88 -0.18 2.38 -8.62
CA LEU A 88 -0.87 2.20 -7.35
C LEU A 88 -1.19 3.53 -6.66
N MET A 89 -0.33 4.52 -6.82
CA MET A 89 -0.54 5.84 -6.22
C MET A 89 -1.60 6.67 -6.95
N GLU A 90 -1.69 6.57 -8.28
CA GLU A 90 -2.53 7.45 -9.09
C GLU A 90 -3.66 6.74 -9.82
N GLY A 91 -3.58 5.42 -9.92
CA GLY A 91 -4.43 4.66 -10.82
C GLY A 91 -4.03 4.84 -12.28
N VAL A 92 -4.89 4.39 -13.18
CA VAL A 92 -4.71 4.53 -14.63
C VAL A 92 -5.89 5.26 -15.20
N GLN A 93 -5.65 6.46 -15.75
CA GLN A 93 -6.70 7.28 -16.31
C GLN A 93 -7.42 6.54 -17.46
N GLY A 94 -8.75 6.50 -17.40
CA GLY A 94 -9.58 5.82 -18.40
C GLY A 94 -9.66 4.31 -18.26
N ALA A 95 -9.03 3.72 -17.23
CA ALA A 95 -9.10 2.30 -16.93
C ALA A 95 -9.79 2.03 -15.58
N ALA A 96 -10.07 0.75 -15.30
CA ALA A 96 -10.68 0.33 -14.04
C ALA A 96 -9.69 0.36 -12.85
N MET A 97 -8.38 0.47 -13.11
CA MET A 97 -7.36 0.54 -12.07
C MET A 97 -7.39 1.88 -11.37
N GLN A 98 -7.91 1.87 -10.14
CA GLN A 98 -8.03 3.06 -9.29
C GLN A 98 -6.75 3.35 -8.50
N SER A 99 -6.65 4.56 -7.95
CA SER A 99 -5.63 4.90 -6.95
C SER A 99 -5.89 4.19 -5.62
N TYR A 100 -4.83 3.72 -4.99
CA TYR A 100 -4.85 3.15 -3.63
C TYR A 100 -4.19 4.04 -2.59
N ALA A 101 -3.73 5.23 -2.96
CA ALA A 101 -2.99 6.15 -2.09
C ALA A 101 -3.73 6.53 -0.78
N GLU A 102 -5.08 6.58 -0.83
CA GLU A 102 -5.91 6.92 0.33
C GLU A 102 -6.48 5.68 1.05
N GLN A 103 -6.36 4.49 0.44
CA GLN A 103 -6.93 3.25 0.94
C GLN A 103 -5.90 2.38 1.66
N LEU A 104 -4.65 2.45 1.22
CA LEU A 104 -3.53 1.67 1.73
C LEU A 104 -2.45 2.60 2.28
N THR A 105 -1.80 2.14 3.34
CA THR A 105 -0.62 2.82 3.90
C THR A 105 0.62 2.62 3.02
N GLU A 106 1.65 3.41 3.23
CA GLU A 106 2.92 3.31 2.53
C GLU A 106 3.52 1.90 2.63
N VAL A 107 3.40 1.29 3.80
CA VAL A 107 3.87 -0.09 4.05
C VAL A 107 3.06 -1.11 3.26
N GLU A 108 1.76 -0.97 3.22
CA GLU A 108 0.86 -1.87 2.49
C GLU A 108 1.06 -1.78 0.98
N ILE A 109 1.25 -0.58 0.44
CA ILE A 109 1.57 -0.37 -0.99
C ILE A 109 2.92 -1.00 -1.32
N ALA A 110 3.95 -0.74 -0.52
CA ALA A 110 5.27 -1.34 -0.70
C ALA A 110 5.21 -2.87 -0.64
N ALA A 111 4.45 -3.43 0.29
CA ALA A 111 4.27 -4.86 0.46
C ALA A 111 3.60 -5.52 -0.75
N VAL A 112 2.48 -4.96 -1.24
CA VAL A 112 1.76 -5.56 -2.37
C VAL A 112 2.56 -5.43 -3.68
N ILE A 113 3.32 -4.36 -3.89
CA ILE A 113 4.22 -4.24 -5.04
C ILE A 113 5.32 -5.31 -4.94
N THR A 114 5.96 -5.45 -3.78
CA THR A 114 6.98 -6.48 -3.55
C THR A 114 6.42 -7.88 -3.81
N TYR A 115 5.21 -8.17 -3.33
CA TYR A 115 4.53 -9.45 -3.56
C TYR A 115 4.33 -9.73 -5.05
N THR A 116 3.77 -8.79 -5.81
CA THR A 116 3.52 -9.01 -7.26
C THR A 116 4.81 -9.16 -8.05
N ARG A 117 5.88 -8.45 -7.67
CA ARG A 117 7.19 -8.55 -8.31
C ARG A 117 7.87 -9.91 -8.09
N LYS A 118 7.60 -10.56 -6.97
CA LYS A 118 8.23 -11.83 -6.59
C LYS A 118 7.33 -13.06 -6.79
N SER A 119 6.06 -12.86 -7.13
CA SER A 119 5.10 -13.94 -7.35
C SER A 119 5.05 -14.38 -8.82
N TRP A 120 4.42 -15.53 -9.07
CA TRP A 120 4.09 -16.07 -10.42
C TRP A 120 5.30 -16.15 -11.38
N ASN A 121 6.48 -16.42 -10.85
CA ASN A 121 7.74 -16.45 -11.62
C ASN A 121 8.13 -15.09 -12.24
N ASN A 122 7.66 -13.98 -11.68
CA ASN A 122 8.09 -12.63 -12.08
C ASN A 122 9.53 -12.33 -11.67
N ASP A 123 10.09 -13.10 -10.72
CA ASP A 123 11.49 -12.99 -10.26
C ASP A 123 12.21 -14.34 -10.38
N PRO A 124 12.46 -14.81 -11.60
CA PRO A 124 13.06 -16.12 -11.80
C PRO A 124 14.52 -16.23 -11.28
N THR A 125 15.17 -15.11 -11.06
CA THR A 125 16.56 -15.04 -10.56
C THR A 125 16.64 -14.81 -9.04
N GLY A 126 15.52 -14.48 -8.39
CA GLY A 126 15.47 -14.10 -6.98
C GLY A 126 16.04 -12.71 -6.66
N ASN A 127 16.37 -11.92 -7.70
CA ASN A 127 17.07 -10.65 -7.58
C ASN A 127 16.15 -9.42 -7.71
N ALA A 128 14.83 -9.60 -7.88
CA ALA A 128 13.93 -8.47 -7.95
C ALA A 128 14.00 -7.66 -6.65
N GLU A 129 14.26 -6.37 -6.78
CA GLU A 129 14.31 -5.45 -5.65
C GLU A 129 12.96 -5.40 -4.94
N ILE A 130 13.00 -5.42 -3.62
CA ILE A 130 11.83 -5.07 -2.80
C ILE A 130 11.55 -3.57 -2.94
N VAL A 131 10.32 -3.19 -2.63
CA VAL A 131 9.94 -1.79 -2.50
C VAL A 131 9.94 -1.42 -1.01
N ALA A 132 10.79 -0.47 -0.63
CA ALA A 132 10.79 0.04 0.72
C ALA A 132 9.59 0.99 0.94
N PRO A 133 8.91 0.95 2.11
CA PRO A 133 7.83 1.90 2.41
C PRO A 133 8.23 3.38 2.26
N LYS A 134 9.50 3.67 2.52
CA LYS A 134 10.07 5.01 2.31
C LYS A 134 9.99 5.47 0.85
N GLU A 135 10.14 4.57 -0.12
CA GLU A 135 10.01 4.93 -1.55
C GLU A 135 8.60 5.42 -1.88
N ILE A 136 7.58 4.83 -1.25
CA ILE A 136 6.18 5.26 -1.39
C ILE A 136 5.97 6.63 -0.73
N LEU A 137 6.53 6.84 0.46
CA LEU A 137 6.47 8.13 1.14
C LEU A 137 7.18 9.23 0.32
N ASP A 138 8.36 8.94 -0.21
CA ASP A 138 9.13 9.88 -1.03
C ASP A 138 8.36 10.24 -2.32
N TYR A 139 7.70 9.27 -2.96
CA TYR A 139 6.83 9.53 -4.10
C TYR A 139 5.68 10.48 -3.74
N LYS A 140 5.02 10.22 -2.60
CA LYS A 140 3.90 11.02 -2.10
C LYS A 140 4.31 12.46 -1.78
N THR A 141 5.50 12.65 -1.20
CA THR A 141 6.01 13.96 -0.78
C THR A 141 6.54 14.78 -1.95
N ASN A 142 7.13 14.17 -2.95
CA ASN A 142 7.70 14.87 -4.12
C ASN A 142 6.65 15.38 -5.12
N LYS A 143 5.39 14.98 -4.95
CA LYS A 143 4.25 15.44 -5.78
C LYS A 143 3.40 16.53 -5.11
N LEU A 144 3.65 16.87 -3.86
CA LEU A 144 3.03 17.99 -3.14
C LEU A 144 3.83 19.26 -3.33
#